data_eed6a052ea8b1e63db9f20ac562d207a
#
_entry.id   eed6a052ea8b1e63db9f20ac562d207a
#
_cell.length_a   1.000
_cell.length_b   1.000
_cell.length_c   1.000
_cell.angle_alpha   90.00
_cell.angle_beta   90.00
_cell.angle_gamma   90.00
#
_symmetry.space_group_name_H-M   'P 1'
#
loop_
_entity.id
_entity.type
_entity.pdbx_description
1 polymer ?
#
loop_
_entity_poly.entity_id
_entity_poly.type
_entity_poly.pdbx_seq_one_letter_code
_entity_poly.pdbx_strand_id
1 'polypeptide(L)'
;MPASVRSSGALPSLLFLSLIVALTPAAAAQSRRDRVAELSTRMQAAEAKYIGALVKVRNADPDGVAQADSALEDMEDVLAACTKTRGCAMSQLLPTYKRLLKTQADAQASSDDGDASIVTDGDLPGFDVPESAQAESLLKADGQRLAKLVQSNPAVQAGIRRWLTDMRPSLVDSHENYQYMRHLMLPAFQQQGLPEALLFGIMAKESNGKVHVGSRAGAVGPLQFMPATGKRFGLGLDGTGFDTRYDPRAAAGAAARYMEERLSSLGGDIEMSLAAYNGGEGRAARVYRETGGRSFWNHDVYNQFPAETRDYVPMVVAAAWLYLHPKEYGLAFPKIDARPATIQLARAASMYELTICMGSGGTRDGYMRALRNLNPRYEADGYIPAGATLNATVRMAGLYARHCTQGQRADLARTLVASDPSSAIVRVGAIVPVDAPLPVAAGGNIATGRAGADAASSVPRRYTVQRGETLSSIARKFQCSAPRLAQANDIRRRDDLAVGRTLRLDGCRG
;
A
#
# COMPACT_ATOMS: atom_id res chain seq x y z
N MET A 1 -90.95 -14.48 -51.95
CA MET A 1 -90.08 -14.95 -53.03
C MET A 1 -88.85 -14.03 -53.04
N PRO A 2 -87.71 -14.49 -53.22
CA PRO A 2 -86.82 -15.50 -52.64
C PRO A 2 -85.39 -15.00 -52.48
N ALA A 3 -84.64 -15.89 -52.14
CA ALA A 3 -83.24 -16.15 -52.43
C ALA A 3 -82.22 -15.85 -51.29
N SER A 4 -81.85 -16.98 -50.81
CA SER A 4 -80.70 -17.14 -49.89
C SER A 4 -79.35 -16.87 -50.58
N VAL A 5 -78.43 -16.21 -49.90
CA VAL A 5 -77.01 -16.31 -50.21
C VAL A 5 -76.27 -16.57 -48.90
N ARG A 6 -75.59 -17.70 -48.83
CA ARG A 6 -74.62 -18.08 -47.78
C ARG A 6 -73.35 -17.26 -47.97
N SER A 7 -72.83 -16.66 -46.92
CA SER A 7 -71.47 -16.17 -46.89
C SER A 7 -70.69 -16.83 -45.74
N SER A 8 -69.65 -17.52 -46.14
CA SER A 8 -68.68 -18.21 -45.28
C SER A 8 -67.88 -17.20 -44.51
N GLY A 9 -67.93 -17.31 -43.18
CA GLY A 9 -67.07 -16.52 -42.32
C GLY A 9 -65.64 -17.08 -42.22
N ALA A 10 -64.65 -16.29 -42.60
CA ALA A 10 -63.26 -16.60 -42.35
C ALA A 10 -62.85 -15.85 -41.08
N LEU A 11 -62.43 -16.61 -40.10
CA LEU A 11 -61.75 -16.06 -38.88
C LEU A 11 -60.32 -15.52 -39.24
N PRO A 12 -59.90 -14.33 -38.79
CA PRO A 12 -58.51 -13.96 -38.90
C PRO A 12 -57.69 -14.56 -37.74
N SER A 13 -56.69 -15.37 -38.13
CA SER A 13 -55.65 -15.84 -37.20
C SER A 13 -54.82 -14.66 -36.67
N LEU A 14 -54.94 -14.37 -35.40
CA LEU A 14 -54.03 -13.46 -34.66
C LEU A 14 -52.65 -14.09 -34.51
N LEU A 15 -51.68 -13.69 -35.35
CA LEU A 15 -50.27 -13.97 -35.18
C LEU A 15 -49.77 -13.14 -33.98
N PHE A 16 -49.57 -13.80 -32.83
CA PHE A 16 -48.78 -13.24 -31.74
C PHE A 16 -47.33 -13.18 -32.20
N LEU A 17 -46.88 -11.98 -32.58
CA LEU A 17 -45.48 -11.68 -32.85
C LEU A 17 -44.79 -11.51 -31.50
N SER A 18 -44.17 -12.57 -30.95
CA SER A 18 -43.32 -12.52 -29.77
C SER A 18 -42.06 -11.71 -30.08
N LEU A 19 -42.07 -10.44 -29.71
CA LEU A 19 -40.88 -9.57 -29.80
C LEU A 19 -39.82 -10.03 -28.78
N ILE A 20 -38.95 -10.95 -29.21
CA ILE A 20 -37.73 -11.29 -28.44
C ILE A 20 -36.79 -10.07 -28.56
N VAL A 21 -36.84 -9.18 -27.57
CA VAL A 21 -35.84 -8.13 -27.43
C VAL A 21 -34.50 -8.78 -27.09
N ALA A 22 -33.71 -9.07 -28.11
CA ALA A 22 -32.33 -9.47 -27.93
C ALA A 22 -31.57 -8.27 -27.35
N LEU A 23 -31.32 -8.28 -26.04
CA LEU A 23 -30.44 -7.32 -25.38
C LEU A 23 -29.07 -7.34 -26.09
N THR A 24 -28.69 -6.22 -26.69
CA THR A 24 -27.41 -6.09 -27.38
C THR A 24 -26.25 -6.29 -26.35
N PRO A 25 -25.14 -6.92 -26.78
CA PRO A 25 -24.00 -7.17 -25.85
C PRO A 25 -23.46 -5.89 -25.18
N ALA A 26 -23.65 -4.73 -25.78
CA ALA A 26 -23.29 -3.43 -25.21
C ALA A 26 -24.21 -3.04 -24.04
N ALA A 27 -25.52 -3.22 -24.14
CA ALA A 27 -26.47 -2.92 -23.05
C ALA A 27 -26.24 -3.85 -21.84
N ALA A 28 -25.93 -5.13 -22.09
CA ALA A 28 -25.59 -6.08 -21.03
C ALA A 28 -24.23 -5.78 -20.35
N ALA A 29 -23.28 -5.17 -21.06
CA ALA A 29 -22.01 -4.72 -20.53
C ALA A 29 -22.17 -3.46 -19.68
N GLN A 30 -23.01 -2.53 -20.09
CA GLN A 30 -23.33 -1.29 -19.36
C GLN A 30 -24.04 -1.60 -18.05
N SER A 31 -25.10 -2.41 -18.07
CA SER A 31 -25.81 -2.89 -16.87
C SER A 31 -24.92 -3.66 -15.88
N ARG A 32 -23.82 -4.26 -16.35
CA ARG A 32 -22.82 -4.89 -15.46
C ARG A 32 -21.88 -3.88 -14.81
N ARG A 33 -21.45 -2.86 -15.54
CA ARG A 33 -20.62 -1.77 -15.00
C ARG A 33 -21.39 -0.99 -13.94
N ASP A 34 -22.67 -0.73 -14.19
CA ASP A 34 -23.53 0.00 -13.24
C ASP A 34 -23.69 -0.78 -11.94
N ARG A 35 -23.88 -2.10 -12.00
CA ARG A 35 -23.94 -2.97 -10.80
C ARG A 35 -22.64 -3.00 -10.03
N VAL A 36 -21.48 -3.05 -10.69
CA VAL A 36 -20.19 -3.01 -10.01
C VAL A 36 -19.95 -1.64 -9.36
N ALA A 37 -20.33 -0.56 -10.04
CA ALA A 37 -20.26 0.79 -9.49
C ALA A 37 -21.17 0.97 -8.26
N GLU A 38 -22.38 0.42 -8.30
CA GLU A 38 -23.30 0.39 -7.16
C GLU A 38 -22.71 -0.34 -5.95
N LEU A 39 -22.10 -1.52 -6.16
CA LEU A 39 -21.41 -2.25 -5.09
C LEU A 39 -20.26 -1.46 -4.48
N SER A 40 -19.49 -0.75 -5.31
CA SER A 40 -18.41 0.12 -4.81
C SER A 40 -18.96 1.28 -3.98
N THR A 41 -20.04 1.91 -4.41
CA THR A 41 -20.71 2.99 -3.68
C THR A 41 -21.29 2.49 -2.35
N ARG A 42 -21.93 1.32 -2.33
CA ARG A 42 -22.42 0.70 -1.10
C ARG A 42 -21.31 0.37 -0.12
N MET A 43 -20.17 -0.13 -0.60
CA MET A 43 -18.99 -0.38 0.25
C MET A 43 -18.48 0.90 0.90
N GLN A 44 -18.38 2.00 0.14
CA GLN A 44 -17.95 3.30 0.67
C GLN A 44 -18.95 3.87 1.69
N ALA A 45 -20.26 3.72 1.46
CA ALA A 45 -21.28 4.14 2.40
C ALA A 45 -21.22 3.34 3.70
N ALA A 46 -21.03 2.03 3.63
CA ALA A 46 -20.85 1.16 4.78
C ALA A 46 -19.56 1.50 5.56
N GLU A 47 -18.46 1.83 4.86
CA GLU A 47 -17.23 2.31 5.48
C GLU A 47 -17.46 3.60 6.27
N ALA A 48 -18.11 4.59 5.66
CA ALA A 48 -18.42 5.86 6.32
C ALA A 48 -19.32 5.66 7.57
N LYS A 49 -20.33 4.79 7.45
CA LYS A 49 -21.22 4.41 8.58
C LYS A 49 -20.42 3.77 9.73
N TYR A 50 -19.51 2.86 9.42
CA TYR A 50 -18.66 2.20 10.40
C TYR A 50 -17.74 3.19 11.13
N ILE A 51 -17.07 4.07 10.39
CA ILE A 51 -16.19 5.11 10.97
C ILE A 51 -17.00 6.03 11.90
N GLY A 52 -18.20 6.46 11.48
CA GLY A 52 -19.11 7.24 12.31
C GLY A 52 -19.54 6.51 13.57
N ALA A 53 -19.81 5.22 13.45
CA ALA A 53 -20.17 4.38 14.60
C ALA A 53 -19.02 4.23 15.62
N LEU A 54 -17.77 4.12 15.16
CA LEU A 54 -16.61 4.08 16.05
C LEU A 54 -16.42 5.39 16.84
N VAL A 55 -16.81 6.54 16.28
CA VAL A 55 -16.83 7.81 17.02
C VAL A 55 -17.86 7.75 18.14
N LYS A 56 -19.06 7.20 17.87
CA LYS A 56 -20.10 7.01 18.87
C LYS A 56 -19.66 6.07 19.98
N VAL A 57 -19.04 4.93 19.63
CA VAL A 57 -18.47 3.98 20.62
C VAL A 57 -17.48 4.67 21.55
N ARG A 58 -16.57 5.50 20.99
CA ARG A 58 -15.62 6.28 21.80
C ARG A 58 -16.29 7.27 22.75
N ASN A 59 -17.43 7.81 22.34
CA ASN A 59 -18.21 8.75 23.17
C ASN A 59 -19.17 8.04 24.12
N ALA A 60 -19.06 6.72 24.27
CA ALA A 60 -19.95 5.85 25.09
C ALA A 60 -21.45 5.97 24.70
N ASP A 61 -21.73 6.28 23.43
CA ASP A 61 -23.09 6.28 22.88
C ASP A 61 -23.57 4.82 22.76
N PRO A 62 -24.73 4.45 23.39
CA PRO A 62 -25.22 3.08 23.39
C PRO A 62 -25.53 2.52 22.01
N ASP A 63 -25.83 3.38 21.02
CA ASP A 63 -26.10 2.97 19.63
C ASP A 63 -24.85 2.70 18.81
N GLY A 64 -23.68 3.07 19.33
CA GLY A 64 -22.43 3.01 18.57
C GLY A 64 -22.06 1.59 18.15
N VAL A 65 -22.18 0.61 19.06
CA VAL A 65 -21.85 -0.79 18.79
C VAL A 65 -22.81 -1.39 17.74
N ALA A 66 -24.11 -1.20 17.91
CA ALA A 66 -25.11 -1.73 16.99
C ALA A 66 -24.97 -1.13 15.58
N GLN A 67 -24.58 0.15 15.48
CA GLN A 67 -24.31 0.78 14.20
C GLN A 67 -23.02 0.28 13.55
N ALA A 68 -21.99 -0.02 14.33
CA ALA A 68 -20.75 -0.62 13.83
C ALA A 68 -21.01 -2.02 13.28
N ASP A 69 -21.73 -2.87 14.02
CA ASP A 69 -22.09 -4.22 13.59
C ASP A 69 -22.92 -4.18 12.30
N SER A 70 -23.97 -3.34 12.25
CA SER A 70 -24.79 -3.18 11.04
C SER A 70 -23.98 -2.68 9.83
N ALA A 71 -22.94 -1.88 10.02
CA ALA A 71 -22.08 -1.44 8.94
C ALA A 71 -21.16 -2.57 8.44
N LEU A 72 -20.69 -3.46 9.33
CA LEU A 72 -19.93 -4.65 8.94
C LEU A 72 -20.80 -5.63 8.14
N GLU A 73 -22.06 -5.86 8.57
CA GLU A 73 -23.02 -6.68 7.82
C GLU A 73 -23.27 -6.12 6.42
N ASP A 74 -23.45 -4.80 6.28
CA ASP A 74 -23.60 -4.13 4.98
C ASP A 74 -22.39 -4.40 4.06
N MET A 75 -21.16 -4.41 4.60
CA MET A 75 -19.94 -4.71 3.84
C MET A 75 -19.86 -6.19 3.44
N GLU A 76 -20.23 -7.09 4.32
CA GLU A 76 -20.28 -8.53 4.05
C GLU A 76 -21.28 -8.83 2.93
N ASP A 77 -22.45 -8.19 2.96
CA ASP A 77 -23.44 -8.29 1.90
C ASP A 77 -22.93 -7.78 0.55
N VAL A 78 -22.18 -6.66 0.54
CA VAL A 78 -21.55 -6.15 -0.68
C VAL A 78 -20.49 -7.14 -1.20
N LEU A 79 -19.68 -7.72 -0.33
CA LEU A 79 -18.71 -8.73 -0.73
C LEU A 79 -19.40 -9.99 -1.27
N ALA A 80 -20.48 -10.45 -0.61
CA ALA A 80 -21.28 -11.56 -1.08
C ALA A 80 -21.95 -11.31 -2.44
N ALA A 81 -22.44 -10.09 -2.68
CA ALA A 81 -22.99 -9.69 -3.96
C ALA A 81 -21.91 -9.60 -5.05
N CYS A 82 -20.70 -9.12 -4.69
CA CYS A 82 -19.56 -9.05 -5.60
C CYS A 82 -19.16 -10.43 -6.13
N THR A 83 -19.15 -11.48 -5.29
CA THR A 83 -18.83 -12.86 -5.74
C THR A 83 -19.78 -13.38 -6.81
N LYS A 84 -21.04 -12.91 -6.78
CA LYS A 84 -22.09 -13.30 -7.74
C LYS A 84 -22.16 -12.38 -8.96
N THR A 85 -21.46 -11.25 -8.94
CA THR A 85 -21.49 -10.23 -10.00
C THR A 85 -20.29 -10.39 -10.92
N ARG A 86 -20.55 -10.80 -12.17
CA ARG A 86 -19.49 -10.99 -13.17
C ARG A 86 -18.77 -9.68 -13.48
N GLY A 87 -17.46 -9.64 -13.25
CA GLY A 87 -16.62 -8.44 -13.46
C GLY A 87 -16.40 -7.61 -12.18
N CYS A 88 -16.99 -7.98 -11.04
CA CYS A 88 -16.66 -7.38 -9.75
C CYS A 88 -15.30 -7.93 -9.27
N ALA A 89 -14.37 -7.03 -8.96
CA ALA A 89 -13.05 -7.39 -8.47
C ALA A 89 -13.02 -7.36 -6.93
N MET A 90 -13.12 -8.53 -6.30
CA MET A 90 -13.01 -8.69 -4.83
C MET A 90 -11.75 -8.03 -4.27
N SER A 91 -10.65 -8.05 -5.02
CA SER A 91 -9.38 -7.41 -4.64
C SER A 91 -9.48 -5.90 -4.43
N GLN A 92 -10.51 -5.24 -4.95
CA GLN A 92 -10.75 -3.81 -4.76
C GLN A 92 -11.60 -3.51 -3.52
N LEU A 93 -12.55 -4.38 -3.18
CA LEU A 93 -13.48 -4.19 -2.06
C LEU A 93 -12.96 -4.80 -0.74
N LEU A 94 -12.31 -5.94 -0.80
CA LEU A 94 -11.80 -6.67 0.36
C LEU A 94 -10.78 -5.87 1.21
N PRO A 95 -9.89 -5.02 0.65
CA PRO A 95 -8.98 -4.21 1.45
C PRO A 95 -9.69 -3.25 2.42
N THR A 96 -10.82 -2.66 2.01
CA THR A 96 -11.64 -1.78 2.85
C THR A 96 -12.18 -2.56 4.06
N TYR A 97 -12.81 -3.70 3.82
CA TYR A 97 -13.34 -4.55 4.89
C TYR A 97 -12.24 -5.02 5.86
N LYS A 98 -11.11 -5.52 5.33
CA LYS A 98 -9.96 -5.94 6.15
C LYS A 98 -9.35 -4.80 6.97
N ARG A 99 -9.30 -3.60 6.43
CA ARG A 99 -8.81 -2.39 7.13
C ARG A 99 -9.70 -2.05 8.32
N LEU A 100 -11.00 -2.16 8.15
CA LEU A 100 -11.97 -1.81 9.19
C LEU A 100 -12.03 -2.85 10.31
N LEU A 101 -11.99 -4.15 9.99
CA LEU A 101 -11.83 -5.20 11.00
C LEU A 101 -10.55 -5.01 11.82
N LYS A 102 -9.46 -4.58 11.18
CA LYS A 102 -8.23 -4.22 11.88
C LYS A 102 -8.44 -3.03 12.81
N THR A 103 -9.14 -1.99 12.36
CA THR A 103 -9.45 -0.80 13.17
C THR A 103 -10.28 -1.16 14.40
N GLN A 104 -11.22 -2.10 14.28
CA GLN A 104 -11.99 -2.62 15.40
C GLN A 104 -11.11 -3.38 16.40
N ALA A 105 -10.25 -4.27 15.90
CA ALA A 105 -9.30 -4.99 16.76
C ALA A 105 -8.36 -4.05 17.52
N ASP A 106 -7.94 -2.94 16.87
CA ASP A 106 -7.08 -1.93 17.47
C ASP A 106 -7.82 -1.06 18.50
N ALA A 107 -9.09 -0.73 18.26
CA ALA A 107 -9.93 0.02 19.21
C ALA A 107 -10.16 -0.78 20.51
N GLN A 108 -10.28 -2.10 20.41
CA GLN A 108 -10.39 -2.98 21.58
C GLN A 108 -9.06 -3.13 22.34
N ALA A 109 -7.92 -2.95 21.66
CA ALA A 109 -6.60 -3.05 22.28
C ALA A 109 -6.10 -1.71 22.88
N SER A 110 -6.63 -0.57 22.42
CA SER A 110 -6.21 0.77 22.87
C SER A 110 -6.76 1.19 24.24
N SER A 111 -7.56 0.36 24.90
CA SER A 111 -7.89 0.56 26.33
C SER A 111 -6.68 0.36 27.27
N ASP A 112 -5.57 -0.18 26.74
CA ASP A 112 -4.38 -0.52 27.54
C ASP A 112 -3.15 0.38 27.26
N ASP A 113 -3.14 1.17 26.16
CA ASP A 113 -2.00 2.01 25.79
C ASP A 113 -2.42 3.49 25.68
N GLY A 114 -2.11 4.26 26.70
CA GLY A 114 -2.35 5.70 26.76
C GLY A 114 -1.75 6.50 25.62
N ASP A 115 -2.59 7.34 25.06
CA ASP A 115 -2.36 8.62 24.40
C ASP A 115 -1.42 8.69 23.18
N ALA A 116 -2.03 8.67 22.00
CA ALA A 116 -1.49 9.31 20.83
C ALA A 116 -2.55 10.27 20.23
N SER A 117 -2.46 11.53 20.61
CA SER A 117 -3.29 12.60 20.08
C SER A 117 -3.11 12.74 18.56
N ILE A 118 -4.19 12.52 17.81
CA ILE A 118 -4.31 12.90 16.41
C ILE A 118 -4.47 14.42 16.40
N VAL A 119 -3.50 15.13 15.84
CA VAL A 119 -3.58 16.58 15.64
C VAL A 119 -4.50 16.84 14.45
N THR A 120 -5.65 17.48 14.71
CA THR A 120 -6.58 17.96 13.69
C THR A 120 -6.02 19.18 12.97
N ASP A 121 -6.33 19.29 11.68
CA ASP A 121 -5.96 20.39 10.80
C ASP A 121 -6.41 21.75 11.39
N GLY A 122 -5.44 22.64 11.64
CA GLY A 122 -5.70 24.06 11.82
C GLY A 122 -5.61 24.79 10.47
N ASP A 123 -6.24 25.93 10.38
CA ASP A 123 -6.20 26.81 9.20
C ASP A 123 -4.76 27.06 8.76
N LEU A 124 -4.48 26.82 7.47
CA LEU A 124 -3.15 27.02 6.90
C LEU A 124 -2.84 28.52 6.84
N PRO A 125 -1.68 28.96 7.33
CA PRO A 125 -1.21 30.33 7.13
C PRO A 125 -0.96 30.60 5.63
N GLY A 126 -0.91 31.87 5.25
CA GLY A 126 -0.63 32.29 3.87
C GLY A 126 0.63 31.64 3.29
N PHE A 127 0.71 31.57 1.97
CA PHE A 127 1.74 30.87 1.22
C PHE A 127 3.08 31.63 1.11
N ASP A 128 3.24 32.73 1.81
CA ASP A 128 4.49 33.49 1.86
C ASP A 128 5.46 32.88 2.86
N VAL A 129 6.76 33.09 2.64
CA VAL A 129 7.79 32.63 3.56
C VAL A 129 7.68 33.40 4.87
N PRO A 130 7.38 32.75 6.00
CA PRO A 130 7.28 33.43 7.28
C PRO A 130 8.61 34.07 7.70
N GLU A 131 8.56 35.20 8.40
CA GLU A 131 9.74 35.93 8.85
C GLU A 131 10.64 35.08 9.78
N SER A 132 10.02 34.25 10.65
CA SER A 132 10.73 33.30 11.51
C SER A 132 11.54 32.28 10.72
N ALA A 133 10.98 31.76 9.63
CA ALA A 133 11.65 30.80 8.75
C ALA A 133 12.84 31.44 8.00
N GLN A 134 12.69 32.71 7.58
CA GLN A 134 13.78 33.46 6.97
C GLN A 134 14.94 33.66 7.94
N ALA A 135 14.64 34.09 9.18
CA ALA A 135 15.64 34.33 10.20
C ALA A 135 16.43 33.06 10.57
N GLU A 136 15.77 31.93 10.71
CA GLU A 136 16.42 30.64 11.00
C GLU A 136 17.33 30.20 9.85
N SER A 137 16.90 30.37 8.60
CA SER A 137 17.70 30.03 7.41
C SER A 137 18.90 30.93 7.20
N LEU A 138 18.84 32.17 7.68
CA LEU A 138 19.93 33.14 7.57
C LEU A 138 21.15 32.85 8.49
N LEU A 139 21.03 31.94 9.44
CA LEU A 139 22.11 31.55 10.34
C LEU A 139 23.24 30.74 9.66
N LYS A 140 22.99 30.20 8.45
CA LYS A 140 23.96 29.45 7.65
C LYS A 140 24.05 30.05 6.25
N ALA A 141 25.26 30.13 5.69
CA ALA A 141 25.48 30.70 4.36
C ALA A 141 24.60 30.07 3.28
N ASP A 142 24.47 28.74 3.29
CA ASP A 142 23.61 28.00 2.34
C ASP A 142 22.11 28.24 2.61
N GLY A 143 21.73 28.48 3.85
CA GLY A 143 20.37 28.83 4.25
C GLY A 143 19.90 30.17 3.68
N GLN A 144 20.77 31.19 3.65
CA GLN A 144 20.43 32.48 3.06
C GLN A 144 20.09 32.40 1.57
N ARG A 145 20.85 31.63 0.81
CA ARG A 145 20.58 31.39 -0.62
C ARG A 145 19.24 30.68 -0.82
N LEU A 146 18.99 29.64 -0.03
CA LEU A 146 17.73 28.89 -0.09
C LEU A 146 16.53 29.77 0.29
N ALA A 147 16.62 30.54 1.37
CA ALA A 147 15.54 31.46 1.79
C ALA A 147 15.22 32.49 0.71
N LYS A 148 16.25 33.12 0.13
CA LYS A 148 16.08 34.08 -0.96
C LYS A 148 15.45 33.43 -2.20
N LEU A 149 15.90 32.24 -2.58
CA LEU A 149 15.33 31.48 -3.69
C LEU A 149 13.85 31.19 -3.45
N VAL A 150 13.51 30.64 -2.29
CA VAL A 150 12.14 30.31 -1.91
C VAL A 150 11.25 31.56 -1.94
N GLN A 151 11.73 32.68 -1.40
CA GLN A 151 10.96 33.92 -1.36
C GLN A 151 10.71 34.54 -2.73
N SER A 152 11.70 34.50 -3.63
CA SER A 152 11.65 35.24 -4.90
C SER A 152 11.26 34.42 -6.12
N ASN A 153 11.24 33.06 -6.02
CA ASN A 153 11.00 32.20 -7.18
C ASN A 153 9.55 31.73 -7.28
N PRO A 154 8.78 32.18 -8.29
CA PRO A 154 7.37 31.81 -8.44
C PRO A 154 7.11 30.31 -8.60
N ALA A 155 8.06 29.58 -9.24
CA ALA A 155 7.92 28.12 -9.43
C ALA A 155 8.06 27.38 -8.10
N VAL A 156 9.01 27.79 -7.23
CA VAL A 156 9.17 27.24 -5.89
C VAL A 156 7.95 27.57 -5.02
N GLN A 157 7.46 28.79 -5.07
CA GLN A 157 6.22 29.20 -4.37
C GLN A 157 5.00 28.37 -4.82
N ALA A 158 4.88 28.09 -6.13
CA ALA A 158 3.86 27.19 -6.64
C ALA A 158 4.03 25.77 -6.13
N GLY A 159 5.27 25.29 -6.00
CA GLY A 159 5.60 23.98 -5.41
C GLY A 159 5.19 23.89 -3.94
N ILE A 160 5.47 24.93 -3.14
CA ILE A 160 5.05 25.03 -1.73
C ILE A 160 3.53 24.96 -1.63
N ARG A 161 2.79 25.76 -2.41
CA ARG A 161 1.33 25.71 -2.42
C ARG A 161 0.81 24.31 -2.73
N ARG A 162 1.34 23.64 -3.76
CA ARG A 162 0.93 22.27 -4.13
C ARG A 162 1.19 21.27 -3.00
N TRP A 163 2.35 21.35 -2.33
CA TRP A 163 2.65 20.48 -1.18
C TRP A 163 1.74 20.77 0.02
N LEU A 164 1.29 22.01 0.21
CA LEU A 164 0.42 22.38 1.32
C LEU A 164 -1.07 22.11 1.04
N THR A 165 -1.48 21.96 -0.23
CA THR A 165 -2.86 21.71 -0.65
C THR A 165 -3.03 20.29 -1.19
N ASP A 166 -3.02 20.14 -2.50
CA ASP A 166 -3.35 18.88 -3.19
C ASP A 166 -2.43 17.71 -2.82
N MET A 167 -1.16 17.99 -2.52
CA MET A 167 -0.15 17.00 -2.18
C MET A 167 0.15 16.91 -0.67
N ARG A 168 -0.65 17.57 0.18
CA ARG A 168 -0.41 17.54 1.63
C ARG A 168 -0.39 16.14 2.21
N PRO A 169 -1.33 15.23 1.87
CA PRO A 169 -1.24 13.84 2.32
C PRO A 169 0.06 13.16 1.89
N SER A 170 0.51 13.39 0.65
CA SER A 170 1.76 12.84 0.12
C SER A 170 2.99 13.36 0.86
N LEU A 171 2.99 14.64 1.26
CA LEU A 171 4.08 15.22 2.06
C LEU A 171 4.16 14.59 3.44
N VAL A 172 3.02 14.40 4.11
CA VAL A 172 2.92 13.76 5.41
C VAL A 172 3.36 12.29 5.31
N ASP A 173 2.91 11.55 4.30
CA ASP A 173 3.35 10.18 4.04
C ASP A 173 4.85 10.09 3.79
N SER A 174 5.40 11.04 3.02
CA SER A 174 6.85 11.13 2.77
C SER A 174 7.63 11.31 4.06
N HIS A 175 7.15 12.18 4.95
CA HIS A 175 7.78 12.41 6.24
C HIS A 175 7.73 11.15 7.12
N GLU A 176 6.57 10.50 7.25
CA GLU A 176 6.43 9.26 8.02
C GLU A 176 7.36 8.15 7.49
N ASN A 177 7.34 7.91 6.19
CA ASN A 177 8.19 6.92 5.54
C ASN A 177 9.66 7.21 5.74
N TYR A 178 10.06 8.50 5.59
CA TYR A 178 11.43 8.93 5.80
C TYR A 178 11.89 8.69 7.24
N GLN A 179 11.08 9.04 8.25
CA GLN A 179 11.46 8.83 9.65
C GLN A 179 11.82 7.36 9.94
N TYR A 180 11.07 6.40 9.41
CA TYR A 180 11.41 4.98 9.55
C TYR A 180 12.73 4.60 8.88
N MET A 181 13.04 5.19 7.72
CA MET A 181 14.24 4.85 6.93
C MET A 181 15.43 5.79 7.21
N ARG A 182 15.24 6.86 7.96
CA ARG A 182 16.25 7.92 8.18
C ARG A 182 17.61 7.37 8.59
N HIS A 183 17.64 6.44 9.52
CA HIS A 183 18.86 5.80 10.02
C HIS A 183 19.59 4.95 8.96
N LEU A 184 18.91 4.55 7.90
CA LEU A 184 19.50 3.82 6.77
C LEU A 184 20.02 4.78 5.69
N MET A 185 19.31 5.87 5.43
CA MET A 185 19.54 6.73 4.27
C MET A 185 20.44 7.93 4.59
N LEU A 186 20.23 8.60 5.73
CA LEU A 186 20.92 9.82 6.08
C LEU A 186 22.46 9.71 6.15
N PRO A 187 23.05 8.63 6.69
CA PRO A 187 24.51 8.54 6.82
C PRO A 187 25.25 8.71 5.50
N ALA A 188 24.68 8.22 4.38
CA ALA A 188 25.31 8.35 3.06
C ALA A 188 25.37 9.81 2.57
N PHE A 189 24.32 10.59 2.82
CA PHE A 189 24.30 12.01 2.47
C PHE A 189 25.25 12.81 3.38
N GLN A 190 25.28 12.51 4.68
CA GLN A 190 26.21 13.16 5.61
C GLN A 190 27.68 12.91 5.23
N GLN A 191 28.03 11.70 4.77
CA GLN A 191 29.38 11.37 4.32
C GLN A 191 29.83 12.20 3.10
N GLN A 192 28.89 12.62 2.26
CA GLN A 192 29.15 13.48 1.11
C GLN A 192 28.93 14.99 1.42
N GLY A 193 28.68 15.34 2.68
CA GLY A 193 28.42 16.73 3.07
C GLY A 193 27.08 17.29 2.52
N LEU A 194 26.16 16.42 2.08
CA LEU A 194 24.87 16.81 1.53
C LEU A 194 23.83 17.01 2.62
N PRO A 195 22.97 18.06 2.53
CA PRO A 195 21.98 18.35 3.54
C PRO A 195 20.87 17.29 3.56
N GLU A 196 20.37 16.98 4.76
CA GLU A 196 19.27 16.04 4.98
C GLU A 196 17.99 16.46 4.23
N ALA A 197 17.70 17.75 4.19
CA ALA A 197 16.55 18.29 3.50
C ALA A 197 16.56 17.99 1.99
N LEU A 198 17.74 17.94 1.37
CA LEU A 198 17.89 17.56 -0.05
C LEU A 198 17.48 16.09 -0.25
N LEU A 199 17.95 15.18 0.60
CA LEU A 199 17.54 13.77 0.57
C LEU A 199 16.03 13.63 0.72
N PHE A 200 15.45 14.32 1.70
CA PHE A 200 14.01 14.32 1.91
C PHE A 200 13.25 14.83 0.70
N GLY A 201 13.66 15.96 0.12
CA GLY A 201 13.01 16.57 -1.05
C GLY A 201 13.03 15.65 -2.28
N ILE A 202 14.18 15.05 -2.59
CA ILE A 202 14.31 14.07 -3.68
C ILE A 202 13.37 12.89 -3.42
N MET A 203 13.48 12.25 -2.27
CA MET A 203 12.67 11.07 -1.93
C MET A 203 11.16 11.37 -1.95
N ALA A 204 10.74 12.52 -1.44
CA ALA A 204 9.34 12.93 -1.42
C ALA A 204 8.80 13.07 -2.86
N LYS A 205 9.55 13.69 -3.76
CA LYS A 205 9.13 13.88 -5.16
C LYS A 205 9.18 12.58 -5.97
N GLU A 206 10.15 11.70 -5.69
CA GLU A 206 10.34 10.45 -6.45
C GLU A 206 9.30 9.37 -6.10
N SER A 207 9.06 9.13 -4.82
CA SER A 207 8.32 7.93 -4.39
C SER A 207 7.38 8.13 -3.20
N ASN A 208 7.32 9.33 -2.61
CA ASN A 208 6.76 9.54 -1.27
C ASN A 208 7.37 8.60 -0.21
N GLY A 209 8.63 8.21 -0.37
CA GLY A 209 9.33 7.28 0.51
C GLY A 209 8.84 5.83 0.44
N LYS A 210 8.24 5.42 -0.67
CA LYS A 210 7.79 4.05 -0.89
C LYS A 210 8.88 3.25 -1.60
N VAL A 211 9.38 2.17 -1.00
CA VAL A 211 10.47 1.38 -1.60
C VAL A 211 10.02 0.53 -2.79
N HIS A 212 8.80 -0.02 -2.76
CA HIS A 212 8.27 -0.89 -3.83
C HIS A 212 7.49 -0.09 -4.88
N VAL A 213 8.10 0.97 -5.41
CA VAL A 213 7.54 1.79 -6.49
C VAL A 213 8.39 1.62 -7.74
N GLY A 214 7.72 1.47 -8.88
CA GLY A 214 8.36 1.42 -10.19
C GLY A 214 7.64 2.32 -11.19
N SER A 215 8.40 3.01 -12.03
CA SER A 215 7.88 3.78 -13.14
C SER A 215 7.71 2.92 -14.39
N ARG A 216 6.89 3.38 -15.36
CA ARG A 216 6.78 2.72 -16.67
C ARG A 216 8.09 2.70 -17.45
N ALA A 217 8.97 3.66 -17.19
CA ALA A 217 10.29 3.75 -17.81
C ALA A 217 11.34 2.82 -17.18
N GLY A 218 11.01 2.12 -16.09
CA GLY A 218 11.89 1.18 -15.39
C GLY A 218 12.71 1.78 -14.25
N ALA A 219 12.44 3.03 -13.84
CA ALA A 219 12.96 3.56 -12.59
C ALA A 219 12.28 2.87 -11.41
N VAL A 220 13.03 2.50 -10.36
CA VAL A 220 12.48 1.79 -9.20
C VAL A 220 13.10 2.25 -7.89
N GLY A 221 12.38 1.92 -6.80
CA GLY A 221 12.85 2.13 -5.43
C GLY A 221 12.55 3.52 -4.87
N PRO A 222 13.00 3.81 -3.63
CA PRO A 222 12.66 5.05 -2.93
C PRO A 222 13.21 6.29 -3.62
N LEU A 223 14.28 6.16 -4.40
CA LEU A 223 14.95 7.25 -5.12
C LEU A 223 14.94 7.07 -6.65
N GLN A 224 14.07 6.18 -7.16
CA GLN A 224 13.73 6.00 -8.57
C GLN A 224 14.93 5.86 -9.52
N PHE A 225 15.88 4.99 -9.19
CA PHE A 225 17.02 4.73 -10.06
C PHE A 225 16.63 3.97 -11.33
N MET A 226 17.03 4.51 -12.47
CA MET A 226 17.03 3.79 -13.76
C MET A 226 18.05 2.64 -13.73
N PRO A 227 17.83 1.53 -14.47
CA PRO A 227 18.75 0.37 -14.46
C PRO A 227 20.20 0.74 -14.80
N ALA A 228 20.41 1.52 -15.83
CA ALA A 228 21.75 1.91 -16.28
C ALA A 228 22.48 2.80 -15.26
N THR A 229 21.78 3.83 -14.75
CA THR A 229 22.32 4.72 -13.72
C THR A 229 22.56 3.95 -12.43
N GLY A 230 21.61 3.11 -12.03
CA GLY A 230 21.77 2.26 -10.85
C GLY A 230 23.02 1.39 -10.93
N LYS A 231 23.22 0.69 -12.06
CA LYS A 231 24.41 -0.14 -12.29
C LYS A 231 25.71 0.64 -12.17
N ARG A 232 25.77 1.85 -12.72
CA ARG A 232 26.95 2.74 -12.63
C ARG A 232 27.31 3.06 -11.18
N PHE A 233 26.32 3.22 -10.30
CA PHE A 233 26.52 3.52 -8.88
C PHE A 233 26.45 2.28 -7.97
N GLY A 234 26.54 1.06 -8.54
CA GLY A 234 26.65 -0.19 -7.80
C GLY A 234 25.30 -0.78 -7.35
N LEU A 235 24.18 -0.35 -7.97
CA LEU A 235 22.86 -0.92 -7.73
C LEU A 235 22.49 -1.94 -8.82
N GLY A 236 21.68 -2.91 -8.46
CA GLY A 236 21.17 -3.95 -9.35
C GLY A 236 20.89 -5.24 -8.62
N LEU A 237 20.79 -6.34 -9.36
CA LEU A 237 20.59 -7.66 -8.77
C LEU A 237 21.81 -8.07 -7.95
N ASP A 238 21.60 -8.43 -6.69
CA ASP A 238 22.62 -9.03 -5.84
C ASP A 238 22.68 -10.56 -6.00
N GLY A 239 23.60 -11.22 -5.28
CA GLY A 239 23.78 -12.68 -5.33
C GLY A 239 22.54 -13.49 -4.91
N THR A 240 21.51 -12.85 -4.33
CA THR A 240 20.23 -13.47 -3.95
C THR A 240 19.13 -13.25 -4.98
N GLY A 241 19.39 -12.46 -6.03
CA GLY A 241 18.40 -12.05 -7.03
C GLY A 241 17.55 -10.87 -6.60
N PHE A 242 17.85 -10.22 -5.48
CA PHE A 242 17.18 -8.99 -5.06
C PHE A 242 17.78 -7.77 -5.75
N ASP A 243 16.92 -6.91 -6.28
CA ASP A 243 17.35 -5.64 -6.87
C ASP A 243 17.58 -4.58 -5.79
N THR A 244 18.85 -4.24 -5.58
CA THR A 244 19.27 -3.30 -4.53
C THR A 244 18.85 -1.85 -4.77
N ARG A 245 18.25 -1.52 -5.92
CA ARG A 245 17.59 -0.22 -6.13
C ARG A 245 16.38 -0.03 -5.20
N TYR A 246 15.78 -1.11 -4.74
CA TYR A 246 14.71 -1.10 -3.73
C TYR A 246 15.24 -0.95 -2.29
N ASP A 247 16.53 -1.15 -2.04
CA ASP A 247 17.12 -1.02 -0.71
C ASP A 247 17.35 0.45 -0.36
N PRO A 248 16.75 0.99 0.73
CA PRO A 248 16.89 2.40 1.09
C PRO A 248 18.33 2.83 1.35
N ARG A 249 19.14 1.97 1.98
CA ARG A 249 20.55 2.27 2.29
C ARG A 249 21.39 2.31 1.02
N ALA A 250 21.26 1.30 0.17
CA ALA A 250 22.01 1.20 -1.07
C ALA A 250 21.63 2.32 -2.04
N ALA A 251 20.32 2.58 -2.19
CA ALA A 251 19.80 3.66 -3.02
C ALA A 251 20.27 5.04 -2.55
N ALA A 252 20.23 5.31 -1.23
CA ALA A 252 20.75 6.57 -0.69
C ALA A 252 22.26 6.73 -0.89
N GLY A 253 23.04 5.65 -0.76
CA GLY A 253 24.45 5.66 -1.07
C GLY A 253 24.76 6.00 -2.53
N ALA A 254 23.99 5.44 -3.44
CA ALA A 254 24.10 5.74 -4.88
C ALA A 254 23.69 7.18 -5.18
N ALA A 255 22.57 7.66 -4.61
CA ALA A 255 22.09 9.03 -4.81
C ALA A 255 23.05 10.08 -4.26
N ALA A 256 23.64 9.84 -3.11
CA ALA A 256 24.61 10.75 -2.51
C ALA A 256 25.86 10.89 -3.41
N ARG A 257 26.40 9.78 -3.92
CA ARG A 257 27.54 9.82 -4.87
C ARG A 257 27.14 10.46 -6.21
N TYR A 258 25.93 10.19 -6.69
CA TYR A 258 25.43 10.84 -7.91
C TYR A 258 25.36 12.36 -7.73
N MET A 259 24.76 12.84 -6.64
CA MET A 259 24.63 14.27 -6.37
C MET A 259 25.97 14.94 -6.18
N GLU A 260 26.92 14.33 -5.47
CA GLU A 260 28.28 14.83 -5.31
C GLU A 260 28.96 14.98 -6.66
N GLU A 261 28.93 13.96 -7.52
CA GLU A 261 29.52 14.01 -8.85
C GLU A 261 28.87 15.10 -9.71
N ARG A 262 27.53 15.30 -9.61
CA ARG A 262 26.85 16.37 -10.36
C ARG A 262 27.22 17.76 -9.84
N LEU A 263 27.22 17.94 -8.53
CA LEU A 263 27.66 19.21 -7.92
C LEU A 263 29.07 19.58 -8.34
N SER A 264 30.02 18.64 -8.28
CA SER A 264 31.39 18.87 -8.71
C SER A 264 31.48 19.26 -10.19
N SER A 265 30.68 18.63 -11.06
CA SER A 265 30.72 18.87 -12.52
C SER A 265 29.91 20.08 -12.99
N LEU A 266 28.99 20.58 -12.17
CA LEU A 266 28.06 21.66 -12.49
C LEU A 266 28.25 22.89 -11.60
N GLY A 267 29.48 23.13 -11.13
CA GLY A 267 29.86 24.36 -10.40
C GLY A 267 29.16 24.54 -9.05
N GLY A 268 28.73 23.46 -8.40
CA GLY A 268 28.04 23.51 -7.10
C GLY A 268 26.55 23.93 -7.21
N ASP A 269 26.00 24.00 -8.42
CA ASP A 269 24.58 24.35 -8.61
C ASP A 269 23.68 23.15 -8.27
N ILE A 270 22.98 23.23 -7.13
CA ILE A 270 22.08 22.17 -6.63
C ILE A 270 20.91 21.98 -7.59
N GLU A 271 20.33 23.07 -8.08
CA GLU A 271 19.14 23.02 -8.94
C GLU A 271 19.46 22.43 -10.31
N MET A 272 20.65 22.75 -10.87
CA MET A 272 21.15 22.13 -12.08
C MET A 272 21.45 20.63 -11.86
N SER A 273 21.98 20.27 -10.68
CA SER A 273 22.23 18.87 -10.32
C SER A 273 20.92 18.09 -10.15
N LEU A 274 19.87 18.70 -9.61
CA LEU A 274 18.51 18.14 -9.56
C LEU A 274 17.91 18.00 -10.96
N ALA A 275 18.14 18.98 -11.85
CA ALA A 275 17.73 18.88 -13.24
C ALA A 275 18.46 17.74 -13.99
N ALA A 276 19.72 17.46 -13.64
CA ALA A 276 20.46 16.30 -14.13
C ALA A 276 19.86 14.98 -13.61
N TYR A 277 19.46 14.96 -12.34
CA TYR A 277 18.87 13.78 -11.69
C TYR A 277 17.59 13.30 -12.39
N ASN A 278 16.68 14.23 -12.68
CA ASN A 278 15.40 13.93 -13.34
C ASN A 278 15.50 13.96 -14.87
N GLY A 279 16.11 15.00 -15.44
CA GLY A 279 16.13 15.27 -16.90
C GLY A 279 17.29 14.63 -17.66
N GLY A 280 18.19 13.97 -16.95
CA GLY A 280 19.37 13.29 -17.49
C GLY A 280 20.64 14.13 -17.48
N GLU A 281 21.72 13.50 -16.98
CA GLU A 281 23.03 14.15 -16.79
C GLU A 281 23.66 14.69 -18.07
N GLY A 282 23.50 13.98 -19.19
CA GLY A 282 24.02 14.41 -20.48
C GLY A 282 23.39 15.72 -20.96
N ARG A 283 22.07 15.88 -20.79
CA ARG A 283 21.36 17.11 -21.10
C ARG A 283 21.84 18.26 -20.20
N ALA A 284 21.86 18.04 -18.88
CA ALA A 284 22.29 19.06 -17.94
C ALA A 284 23.72 19.52 -18.21
N ALA A 285 24.66 18.59 -18.45
CA ALA A 285 26.04 18.92 -18.78
C ALA A 285 26.18 19.71 -20.11
N ARG A 286 25.38 19.35 -21.12
CA ARG A 286 25.36 20.10 -22.39
C ARG A 286 24.84 21.52 -22.18
N VAL A 287 23.65 21.66 -21.53
CA VAL A 287 23.04 22.97 -21.27
C VAL A 287 23.96 23.86 -20.44
N TYR A 288 24.59 23.29 -19.39
CA TYR A 288 25.53 24.02 -18.53
C TYR A 288 26.72 24.56 -19.33
N ARG A 289 27.34 23.76 -20.21
CA ARG A 289 28.46 24.22 -21.09
C ARG A 289 28.01 25.26 -22.08
N GLU A 290 26.93 25.05 -22.82
CA GLU A 290 26.43 25.93 -23.86
C GLU A 290 26.00 27.30 -23.32
N THR A 291 25.56 27.36 -22.09
CA THR A 291 25.15 28.60 -21.41
C THR A 291 26.24 29.24 -20.56
N GLY A 292 27.47 28.70 -20.59
CA GLY A 292 28.58 29.24 -19.79
C GLY A 292 28.39 29.13 -18.27
N GLY A 293 27.75 28.06 -17.80
CA GLY A 293 27.55 27.81 -16.35
C GLY A 293 26.50 28.69 -15.72
N ARG A 294 25.50 29.17 -16.45
CA ARG A 294 24.38 29.95 -15.90
C ARG A 294 23.50 29.07 -15.00
N SER A 295 22.92 29.69 -13.98
CA SER A 295 22.00 29.03 -13.06
C SER A 295 20.82 28.39 -13.78
N PHE A 296 20.33 27.29 -13.24
CA PHE A 296 19.10 26.60 -13.71
C PHE A 296 17.90 27.57 -13.84
N TRP A 297 17.79 28.58 -12.98
CA TRP A 297 16.69 29.54 -12.99
C TRP A 297 16.79 30.62 -14.07
N ASN A 298 17.89 30.70 -14.81
CA ASN A 298 17.98 31.59 -15.96
C ASN A 298 16.98 31.13 -17.02
N HIS A 299 16.23 32.06 -17.60
CA HIS A 299 15.18 31.78 -18.58
C HIS A 299 15.67 30.90 -19.74
N ASP A 300 16.86 31.22 -20.29
CA ASP A 300 17.44 30.51 -21.42
C ASP A 300 17.91 29.09 -21.05
N VAL A 301 18.23 28.85 -19.78
CA VAL A 301 18.59 27.54 -19.23
C VAL A 301 17.34 26.72 -18.93
N TYR A 302 16.41 27.29 -18.18
CA TYR A 302 15.19 26.65 -17.71
C TYR A 302 14.35 26.08 -18.86
N ASN A 303 14.21 26.83 -19.97
CA ASN A 303 13.41 26.43 -21.12
C ASN A 303 14.06 25.32 -21.97
N GLN A 304 15.33 24.98 -21.76
CA GLN A 304 15.98 23.85 -22.44
C GLN A 304 15.65 22.49 -21.78
N PHE A 305 15.04 22.51 -20.60
CA PHE A 305 14.60 21.29 -19.92
C PHE A 305 13.16 20.93 -20.25
N PRO A 306 12.80 19.64 -20.26
CA PRO A 306 11.43 19.18 -20.41
C PRO A 306 10.51 19.74 -19.31
N ALA A 307 9.22 19.83 -19.59
CA ALA A 307 8.22 20.31 -18.62
C ALA A 307 8.26 19.51 -17.30
N GLU A 308 8.50 18.20 -17.38
CA GLU A 308 8.66 17.34 -16.20
C GLU A 308 9.81 17.80 -15.30
N THR A 309 10.99 18.07 -15.88
CA THR A 309 12.16 18.52 -15.13
C THR A 309 11.98 19.93 -14.58
N ARG A 310 11.30 20.80 -15.36
CA ARG A 310 10.95 22.16 -14.90
C ARG A 310 9.98 22.17 -13.73
N ASP A 311 9.12 21.14 -13.62
CA ASP A 311 8.25 20.90 -12.44
C ASP A 311 9.02 20.21 -11.29
N TYR A 312 9.91 19.29 -11.63
CA TYR A 312 10.64 18.48 -10.65
C TYR A 312 11.49 19.31 -9.69
N VAL A 313 12.35 20.17 -10.23
CA VAL A 313 13.33 20.94 -9.45
C VAL A 313 12.65 21.83 -8.40
N PRO A 314 11.66 22.70 -8.75
CA PRO A 314 10.99 23.51 -7.75
C PRO A 314 10.21 22.68 -6.73
N MET A 315 9.67 21.53 -7.10
CA MET A 315 8.96 20.65 -6.16
C MET A 315 9.90 20.02 -5.13
N VAL A 316 11.11 19.60 -5.54
CA VAL A 316 12.13 19.10 -4.62
C VAL A 316 12.58 20.19 -3.64
N VAL A 317 12.87 21.39 -4.15
CA VAL A 317 13.27 22.54 -3.33
C VAL A 317 12.18 22.92 -2.34
N ALA A 318 10.91 22.95 -2.78
CA ALA A 318 9.76 23.24 -1.93
C ALA A 318 9.58 22.20 -0.81
N ALA A 319 9.71 20.90 -1.12
CA ALA A 319 9.61 19.83 -0.11
C ALA A 319 10.76 19.92 0.90
N ALA A 320 11.98 20.18 0.44
CA ALA A 320 13.15 20.40 1.30
C ALA A 320 12.94 21.60 2.25
N TRP A 321 12.40 22.69 1.74
CA TRP A 321 12.06 23.87 2.52
C TRP A 321 11.02 23.59 3.60
N LEU A 322 9.91 22.94 3.23
CA LEU A 322 8.85 22.57 4.17
C LEU A 322 9.31 21.58 5.23
N TYR A 323 10.27 20.71 4.89
CA TYR A 323 10.91 19.81 5.86
C TYR A 323 11.69 20.57 6.93
N LEU A 324 12.39 21.65 6.55
CA LEU A 324 13.16 22.50 7.47
C LEU A 324 12.26 23.40 8.33
N HIS A 325 11.14 23.86 7.79
CA HIS A 325 10.29 24.90 8.36
C HIS A 325 8.82 24.47 8.55
N PRO A 326 8.54 23.27 9.11
CA PRO A 326 7.17 22.76 9.14
C PRO A 326 6.23 23.63 10.00
N LYS A 327 6.73 24.15 11.13
CA LYS A 327 5.92 24.93 12.07
C LYS A 327 5.43 26.25 11.48
N GLU A 328 6.27 26.89 10.70
CA GLU A 328 6.04 28.18 10.06
C GLU A 328 4.93 28.09 9.00
N TYR A 329 4.71 26.88 8.46
CA TYR A 329 3.66 26.58 7.49
C TYR A 329 2.45 25.82 8.10
N GLY A 330 2.34 25.79 9.42
CA GLY A 330 1.26 25.04 10.09
C GLY A 330 1.25 23.55 9.79
N LEU A 331 2.42 22.98 9.44
CA LEU A 331 2.58 21.55 9.23
C LEU A 331 2.87 20.86 10.57
N ALA A 332 1.93 20.01 10.99
CA ALA A 332 2.13 19.10 12.09
C ALA A 332 2.46 17.72 11.53
N PHE A 333 3.73 17.36 11.48
CA PHE A 333 4.13 16.02 11.14
C PHE A 333 3.86 15.06 12.31
N PRO A 334 3.37 13.84 12.05
CA PRO A 334 3.17 12.84 13.09
C PRO A 334 4.47 12.54 13.83
N LYS A 335 4.40 12.45 15.16
CA LYS A 335 5.52 11.99 15.97
C LYS A 335 5.64 10.47 15.84
N ILE A 336 6.77 9.99 15.35
CA ILE A 336 7.02 8.58 15.12
C ILE A 336 8.18 8.13 16.00
N ASP A 337 7.99 7.04 16.75
CA ASP A 337 9.10 6.35 17.40
C ASP A 337 9.80 5.46 16.37
N ALA A 338 10.77 6.05 15.68
CA ALA A 338 11.56 5.38 14.65
C ALA A 338 12.87 4.78 15.18
N ARG A 339 13.04 4.65 16.49
CA ARG A 339 14.24 4.02 17.07
C ARG A 339 14.42 2.61 16.50
N PRO A 340 15.57 2.32 15.85
CA PRO A 340 15.80 1.03 15.21
C PRO A 340 15.80 -0.12 16.20
N ALA A 341 15.21 -1.24 15.80
CA ALA A 341 15.23 -2.52 16.49
C ALA A 341 15.08 -3.64 15.47
N THR A 342 15.11 -4.88 15.93
CA THR A 342 14.86 -6.06 15.13
C THR A 342 13.76 -6.93 15.73
N ILE A 343 13.09 -7.69 14.90
CA ILE A 343 12.14 -8.72 15.29
C ILE A 343 12.69 -10.06 14.78
N GLN A 344 12.92 -11.00 15.68
CA GLN A 344 13.15 -12.39 15.29
C GLN A 344 11.81 -13.13 15.25
N LEU A 345 11.45 -13.68 14.10
CA LEU A 345 10.18 -14.36 13.95
C LEU A 345 10.16 -15.69 14.72
N ALA A 346 9.26 -15.79 15.69
CA ALA A 346 9.03 -17.03 16.44
C ALA A 346 8.45 -18.15 15.57
N ARG A 347 7.72 -17.79 14.53
CA ARG A 347 7.10 -18.67 13.54
C ARG A 347 7.08 -18.03 12.16
N ALA A 348 6.82 -18.80 11.12
CA ALA A 348 6.65 -18.25 9.78
C ALA A 348 5.42 -17.30 9.75
N ALA A 349 5.59 -16.11 9.17
CA ALA A 349 4.53 -15.10 9.07
C ALA A 349 4.71 -14.24 7.82
N SER A 350 3.64 -13.70 7.25
CA SER A 350 3.71 -12.72 6.17
C SER A 350 3.71 -11.30 6.72
N MET A 351 4.09 -10.31 5.87
CA MET A 351 3.98 -8.89 6.25
C MET A 351 2.55 -8.49 6.56
N TYR A 352 1.56 -9.08 5.86
CA TYR A 352 0.14 -8.87 6.17
C TYR A 352 -0.21 -9.36 7.57
N GLU A 353 0.20 -10.58 7.91
CA GLU A 353 -0.05 -11.14 9.24
C GLU A 353 0.56 -10.29 10.35
N LEU A 354 1.82 -9.90 10.19
CA LEU A 354 2.52 -9.03 11.13
C LEU A 354 1.82 -7.68 11.29
N THR A 355 1.36 -7.08 10.19
CA THR A 355 0.64 -5.82 10.23
C THR A 355 -0.68 -5.94 10.99
N ILE A 356 -1.44 -7.01 10.77
CA ILE A 356 -2.72 -7.23 11.44
C ILE A 356 -2.51 -7.45 12.94
N CYS A 357 -1.56 -8.29 13.33
CA CYS A 357 -1.34 -8.58 14.74
C CYS A 357 -0.70 -7.41 15.51
N MET A 358 0.18 -6.61 14.90
CA MET A 358 0.73 -5.40 15.53
C MET A 358 -0.29 -4.28 15.65
N GLY A 359 -1.25 -4.22 14.73
CA GLY A 359 -2.26 -3.18 14.71
C GLY A 359 -1.76 -1.84 14.20
N SER A 360 -2.56 -0.78 14.46
CA SER A 360 -2.23 0.60 14.04
C SER A 360 -1.66 1.45 15.18
N GLY A 361 -1.55 0.91 16.40
CA GLY A 361 -1.23 1.66 17.62
C GLY A 361 -0.17 2.75 17.45
N GLY A 362 -0.59 4.03 17.48
CA GLY A 362 0.29 5.18 17.32
C GLY A 362 0.76 5.48 15.89
N THR A 363 0.11 4.91 14.89
CA THR A 363 0.32 5.24 13.47
C THR A 363 -1.01 5.56 12.79
N ARG A 364 -0.97 6.35 11.73
CA ARG A 364 -2.17 6.69 10.95
C ARG A 364 -2.69 5.48 10.15
N ASP A 365 -1.79 4.74 9.50
CA ASP A 365 -2.12 3.68 8.53
C ASP A 365 -1.54 2.29 8.92
N GLY A 366 -1.13 2.11 10.19
CA GLY A 366 -0.48 0.89 10.67
C GLY A 366 0.94 0.69 10.13
N TYR A 367 1.52 -0.46 10.43
CA TYR A 367 2.95 -0.71 10.20
C TYR A 367 3.29 -1.34 8.85
N MET A 368 2.31 -1.58 7.98
CA MET A 368 2.54 -2.27 6.70
C MET A 368 3.62 -1.58 5.85
N ARG A 369 3.49 -0.26 5.69
CA ARG A 369 4.44 0.52 4.89
C ARG A 369 5.82 0.51 5.51
N ALA A 370 5.89 0.76 6.82
CA ALA A 370 7.15 0.78 7.54
C ALA A 370 7.87 -0.58 7.50
N LEU A 371 7.17 -1.69 7.74
CA LEU A 371 7.74 -3.04 7.64
C LEU A 371 8.29 -3.33 6.25
N ARG A 372 7.53 -3.00 5.19
CA ARG A 372 7.98 -3.21 3.81
C ARG A 372 9.16 -2.34 3.45
N ASN A 373 9.16 -1.08 3.86
CA ASN A 373 10.26 -0.15 3.61
C ASN A 373 11.55 -0.59 4.31
N LEU A 374 11.44 -1.11 5.53
CA LEU A 374 12.59 -1.60 6.31
C LEU A 374 13.08 -2.98 5.84
N ASN A 375 12.23 -3.75 5.16
CA ASN A 375 12.52 -5.12 4.75
C ASN A 375 12.14 -5.34 3.28
N PRO A 376 12.75 -4.61 2.33
CA PRO A 376 12.30 -4.59 0.94
C PRO A 376 12.49 -5.92 0.20
N ARG A 377 13.28 -6.84 0.74
CA ARG A 377 13.54 -8.18 0.16
C ARG A 377 12.34 -9.13 0.24
N TYR A 378 11.36 -8.82 1.11
CA TYR A 378 10.22 -9.70 1.34
C TYR A 378 8.97 -9.16 0.66
N GLU A 379 8.32 -10.02 -0.10
CA GLU A 379 7.00 -9.73 -0.65
C GLU A 379 5.95 -9.67 0.47
N ALA A 380 4.91 -8.86 0.25
CA ALA A 380 3.90 -8.58 1.27
C ALA A 380 3.13 -9.82 1.72
N ASP A 381 2.84 -10.72 0.78
CA ASP A 381 2.07 -11.95 0.94
C ASP A 381 2.94 -13.19 1.13
N GLY A 382 4.25 -13.08 0.89
CA GLY A 382 5.20 -14.17 1.06
C GLY A 382 5.39 -14.53 2.54
N TYR A 383 5.38 -15.82 2.86
CA TYR A 383 5.74 -16.29 4.21
C TYR A 383 7.24 -16.16 4.44
N ILE A 384 7.60 -15.40 5.44
CA ILE A 384 8.96 -15.25 5.94
C ILE A 384 9.19 -16.35 6.96
N PRO A 385 10.27 -17.14 6.87
CA PRO A 385 10.46 -18.32 7.72
C PRO A 385 10.64 -17.96 9.19
N ALA A 386 10.32 -18.90 10.08
CA ALA A 386 10.66 -18.83 11.50
C ALA A 386 12.18 -18.62 11.67
N GLY A 387 12.57 -17.86 12.68
CA GLY A 387 13.97 -17.51 12.94
C GLY A 387 14.51 -16.37 12.10
N ALA A 388 13.80 -15.94 11.04
CA ALA A 388 14.21 -14.80 10.24
C ALA A 388 14.20 -13.51 11.09
N THR A 389 15.22 -12.66 10.85
CA THR A 389 15.32 -11.35 11.50
C THR A 389 14.83 -10.27 10.57
N LEU A 390 13.87 -9.48 11.04
CA LEU A 390 13.32 -8.32 10.35
C LEU A 390 13.80 -7.03 10.99
N ASN A 391 14.12 -6.04 10.18
CA ASN A 391 14.31 -4.67 10.64
C ASN A 391 12.96 -4.09 11.08
N ALA A 392 12.96 -3.44 12.22
CA ALA A 392 11.76 -2.89 12.84
C ALA A 392 12.09 -1.64 13.65
N THR A 393 11.13 -1.11 14.37
CA THR A 393 11.36 -0.13 15.44
C THR A 393 11.17 -0.78 16.81
N VAL A 394 11.67 -0.13 17.85
CA VAL A 394 11.47 -0.57 19.25
C VAL A 394 9.97 -0.79 19.53
N ARG A 395 9.11 0.12 19.05
CA ARG A 395 7.66 -0.01 19.21
C ARG A 395 7.10 -1.23 18.48
N MET A 396 7.51 -1.47 17.22
CA MET A 396 7.10 -2.65 16.47
C MET A 396 7.52 -3.95 17.17
N ALA A 397 8.76 -3.99 17.67
CA ALA A 397 9.27 -5.15 18.39
C ALA A 397 8.47 -5.43 19.67
N GLY A 398 8.10 -4.39 20.42
CA GLY A 398 7.25 -4.51 21.60
C GLY A 398 5.82 -5.00 21.26
N LEU A 399 5.21 -4.49 20.17
CA LEU A 399 3.91 -4.94 19.69
C LEU A 399 3.95 -6.38 19.19
N TYR A 400 5.00 -6.76 18.46
CA TYR A 400 5.22 -8.12 18.02
C TYR A 400 5.28 -9.10 19.20
N ALA A 401 6.12 -8.81 20.20
CA ALA A 401 6.27 -9.65 21.38
C ALA A 401 4.95 -9.84 22.14
N ARG A 402 4.13 -8.78 22.26
CA ARG A 402 2.86 -8.83 22.99
C ARG A 402 1.71 -9.49 22.24
N HIS A 403 1.64 -9.28 20.91
CA HIS A 403 0.41 -9.57 20.16
C HIS A 403 0.58 -10.53 18.98
N CYS A 404 1.80 -10.81 18.51
CA CYS A 404 2.01 -11.59 17.29
C CYS A 404 2.54 -13.00 17.54
N THR A 405 3.08 -13.27 18.73
CA THR A 405 3.66 -14.57 19.06
C THR A 405 2.59 -15.59 19.40
N GLN A 406 1.57 -15.18 20.17
CA GLN A 406 0.47 -16.02 20.64
C GLN A 406 -0.75 -15.18 21.02
N GLY A 407 -1.89 -15.84 21.28
CA GLY A 407 -3.13 -15.23 21.75
C GLY A 407 -4.09 -14.84 20.63
N GLN A 408 -5.25 -14.37 21.01
CA GLN A 408 -6.41 -14.11 20.15
C GLN A 408 -6.08 -13.25 18.92
N ARG A 409 -5.27 -12.24 19.08
CA ARG A 409 -4.88 -11.33 18.01
C ARG A 409 -3.95 -11.99 16.97
N ALA A 410 -3.02 -12.82 17.42
CA ALA A 410 -2.17 -13.62 16.52
C ALA A 410 -3.01 -14.64 15.75
N ASP A 411 -4.00 -15.26 16.40
CA ASP A 411 -4.89 -16.24 15.78
C ASP A 411 -5.80 -15.58 14.74
N LEU A 412 -6.38 -14.43 15.09
CA LEU A 412 -7.19 -13.63 14.15
C LEU A 412 -6.37 -13.21 12.92
N ALA A 413 -5.14 -12.74 13.11
CA ALA A 413 -4.27 -12.36 12.01
C ALA A 413 -4.00 -13.51 11.05
N ARG A 414 -3.73 -14.71 11.59
CA ARG A 414 -3.55 -15.94 10.80
C ARG A 414 -4.81 -16.30 10.02
N THR A 415 -5.95 -16.29 10.70
CA THR A 415 -7.25 -16.62 10.08
C THR A 415 -7.57 -15.66 8.95
N LEU A 416 -7.38 -14.35 9.13
CA LEU A 416 -7.66 -13.33 8.12
C LEU A 416 -6.73 -13.46 6.89
N VAL A 417 -5.46 -13.80 7.11
CA VAL A 417 -4.52 -13.98 5.98
C VAL A 417 -4.73 -15.30 5.27
N ALA A 418 -5.07 -16.37 6.01
CA ALA A 418 -5.32 -17.70 5.43
C ALA A 418 -6.69 -17.83 4.78
N SER A 419 -7.67 -16.97 5.13
CA SER A 419 -9.02 -17.06 4.58
C SER A 419 -9.02 -16.72 3.08
N ASP A 420 -9.60 -17.62 2.30
CA ASP A 420 -9.96 -17.32 0.93
C ASP A 420 -11.05 -16.22 0.93
N PRO A 421 -10.88 -15.12 0.17
CA PRO A 421 -11.89 -14.07 0.05
C PRO A 421 -13.29 -14.61 -0.33
N SER A 422 -13.35 -15.69 -1.08
CA SER A 422 -14.61 -16.34 -1.49
C SER A 422 -15.26 -17.15 -0.37
N SER A 423 -14.48 -17.60 0.63
CA SER A 423 -14.94 -18.37 1.78
C SER A 423 -14.98 -17.57 3.10
N ALA A 424 -14.44 -16.36 3.11
CA ALA A 424 -14.41 -15.48 4.29
C ALA A 424 -15.78 -14.89 4.66
N ILE A 425 -16.80 -15.13 3.84
CA ILE A 425 -18.18 -14.77 4.13
C ILE A 425 -18.77 -15.93 4.93
N VAL A 426 -18.53 -15.93 6.23
CA VAL A 426 -19.29 -16.77 7.14
C VAL A 426 -20.69 -16.17 7.22
N ARG A 427 -21.66 -16.76 6.53
CA ARG A 427 -23.05 -16.49 6.85
C ARG A 427 -23.25 -16.98 8.30
N VAL A 428 -23.40 -16.06 9.21
CA VAL A 428 -23.92 -16.37 10.54
C VAL A 428 -25.28 -17.00 10.27
N GLY A 429 -25.42 -18.30 10.56
CA GLY A 429 -26.70 -18.99 10.50
C GLY A 429 -27.70 -18.20 11.33
N ALA A 430 -29.01 -18.42 11.10
CA ALA A 430 -30.09 -17.72 11.79
C ALA A 430 -29.75 -17.46 13.26
N ILE A 431 -29.77 -16.19 13.66
CA ILE A 431 -29.53 -15.76 15.03
C ILE A 431 -30.57 -16.49 15.90
N VAL A 432 -30.11 -17.44 16.69
CA VAL A 432 -30.98 -18.04 17.69
C VAL A 432 -31.19 -16.98 18.78
N PRO A 433 -32.41 -16.52 19.06
CA PRO A 433 -32.64 -15.55 20.11
C PRO A 433 -32.03 -16.05 21.43
N VAL A 434 -31.38 -15.16 22.16
CA VAL A 434 -30.70 -15.46 23.43
C VAL A 434 -31.67 -16.04 24.49
N ASP A 435 -32.98 -15.88 24.33
CA ASP A 435 -34.03 -16.39 25.20
C ASP A 435 -34.48 -17.83 24.88
N ALA A 436 -33.89 -18.51 23.89
CA ALA A 436 -34.19 -19.92 23.69
C ALA A 436 -33.47 -20.76 24.76
N PRO A 437 -34.18 -21.55 25.60
CA PRO A 437 -33.51 -22.38 26.58
C PRO A 437 -32.60 -23.37 25.88
N LEU A 438 -31.33 -23.39 26.30
CA LEU A 438 -30.32 -24.33 25.77
C LEU A 438 -30.89 -25.76 25.97
N PRO A 439 -30.86 -26.62 24.95
CA PRO A 439 -31.26 -28.01 25.13
C PRO A 439 -30.34 -28.64 26.17
N VAL A 440 -30.90 -29.04 27.30
CA VAL A 440 -30.21 -29.79 28.34
C VAL A 440 -29.82 -31.13 27.73
N ALA A 441 -28.53 -31.33 27.47
CA ALA A 441 -28.01 -32.60 26.98
C ALA A 441 -28.35 -33.67 28.07
N ALA A 442 -29.26 -34.59 27.73
CA ALA A 442 -29.52 -35.77 28.52
C ALA A 442 -28.19 -36.54 28.68
N GLY A 443 -27.84 -36.83 29.95
CA GLY A 443 -26.60 -37.44 30.34
C GLY A 443 -26.27 -38.72 29.55
N GLY A 444 -25.24 -38.65 28.76
CA GLY A 444 -24.58 -39.80 28.14
C GLY A 444 -23.21 -39.99 28.78
N ASN A 445 -22.96 -41.17 29.29
CA ASN A 445 -21.72 -41.60 29.95
C ASN A 445 -20.45 -41.18 29.21
N ILE A 446 -19.56 -40.48 29.90
CA ILE A 446 -18.21 -40.21 29.45
C ILE A 446 -17.41 -41.49 29.57
N ALA A 447 -17.24 -42.19 28.47
CA ALA A 447 -16.23 -43.22 28.34
C ALA A 447 -14.86 -42.55 28.17
N THR A 448 -13.98 -42.69 29.15
CA THR A 448 -12.58 -42.29 29.10
C THR A 448 -11.82 -43.19 28.12
N GLY A 449 -11.87 -42.83 26.84
CA GLY A 449 -11.00 -43.43 25.82
C GLY A 449 -9.74 -42.58 25.67
N ARG A 450 -8.61 -43.13 26.08
CA ARG A 450 -7.27 -42.68 25.72
C ARG A 450 -7.17 -42.69 24.18
N ALA A 451 -7.32 -41.54 23.53
CA ALA A 451 -6.95 -41.38 22.12
C ALA A 451 -5.45 -41.15 22.04
N GLY A 452 -4.77 -42.10 21.44
CA GLY A 452 -3.34 -41.99 21.13
C GLY A 452 -3.03 -40.86 20.20
N ALA A 453 -1.93 -40.18 20.47
CA ALA A 453 -1.25 -39.33 19.51
C ALA A 453 -0.88 -40.22 18.32
N ASP A 454 -1.27 -39.77 17.10
CA ASP A 454 -0.61 -39.98 15.82
C ASP A 454 -1.66 -39.84 14.69
N ALA A 455 -1.97 -38.62 14.33
CA ALA A 455 -2.46 -38.32 13.01
C ALA A 455 -1.59 -37.22 12.40
N ALA A 456 -0.39 -37.62 11.95
CA ALA A 456 0.39 -36.87 11.00
C ALA A 456 -0.44 -36.76 9.72
N SER A 457 -0.95 -35.57 9.39
CA SER A 457 -1.62 -35.30 8.12
C SER A 457 -0.59 -35.49 7.00
N SER A 458 -0.65 -36.61 6.30
CA SER A 458 0.21 -36.86 5.14
C SER A 458 -0.20 -35.94 3.99
N VAL A 459 0.71 -35.04 3.61
CA VAL A 459 0.56 -34.25 2.38
C VAL A 459 0.32 -35.18 1.20
N PRO A 460 -0.68 -34.95 0.34
CA PRO A 460 -0.86 -35.77 -0.85
C PRO A 460 0.39 -35.66 -1.73
N ARG A 461 0.93 -36.75 -2.19
CA ARG A 461 2.14 -36.78 -3.05
C ARG A 461 1.91 -36.14 -4.43
N ARG A 462 0.63 -35.98 -4.84
CA ARG A 462 0.23 -35.42 -6.13
C ARG A 462 -0.97 -34.52 -5.95
N TYR A 463 -1.04 -33.46 -6.76
CA TYR A 463 -2.13 -32.49 -6.77
C TYR A 463 -2.54 -32.15 -8.19
N THR A 464 -3.83 -32.13 -8.49
CA THR A 464 -4.36 -31.73 -9.79
C THR A 464 -4.76 -30.25 -9.77
N VAL A 465 -4.17 -29.48 -10.69
CA VAL A 465 -4.40 -28.02 -10.83
C VAL A 465 -5.86 -27.73 -11.11
N GLN A 466 -6.47 -26.89 -10.31
CA GLN A 466 -7.85 -26.44 -10.46
C GLN A 466 -7.91 -25.15 -11.28
N ARG A 467 -9.10 -24.84 -11.80
CA ARG A 467 -9.33 -23.63 -12.59
C ARG A 467 -9.07 -22.36 -11.77
N GLY A 468 -8.19 -21.50 -12.26
CA GLY A 468 -7.81 -20.23 -11.59
C GLY A 468 -6.66 -20.33 -10.61
N GLU A 469 -6.10 -21.53 -10.38
CA GLU A 469 -4.92 -21.68 -9.54
C GLU A 469 -3.63 -21.28 -10.28
N THR A 470 -2.73 -20.70 -9.54
CA THR A 470 -1.37 -20.38 -10.00
C THR A 470 -0.36 -21.26 -9.26
N LEU A 471 0.84 -21.41 -9.81
CA LEU A 471 1.89 -22.16 -9.14
C LEU A 471 2.20 -21.64 -7.73
N SER A 472 2.13 -20.32 -7.56
CA SER A 472 2.31 -19.67 -6.25
C SER A 472 1.16 -19.97 -5.27
N SER A 473 -0.09 -20.04 -5.75
CA SER A 473 -1.24 -20.40 -4.89
C SER A 473 -1.16 -21.87 -4.46
N ILE A 474 -0.75 -22.78 -5.36
CA ILE A 474 -0.57 -24.22 -5.07
C ILE A 474 0.60 -24.42 -4.11
N ALA A 475 1.73 -23.74 -4.34
CA ALA A 475 2.88 -23.80 -3.44
C ALA A 475 2.53 -23.33 -2.03
N ARG A 476 1.71 -22.29 -1.91
CA ARG A 476 1.20 -21.79 -0.64
C ARG A 476 0.27 -22.79 0.04
N LYS A 477 -0.64 -23.41 -0.71
CA LYS A 477 -1.58 -24.43 -0.21
C LYS A 477 -0.88 -25.62 0.44
N PHE A 478 0.26 -26.04 -0.12
CA PHE A 478 1.03 -27.19 0.34
C PHE A 478 2.34 -26.80 1.04
N GLN A 479 2.46 -25.55 1.49
CA GLN A 479 3.60 -25.02 2.26
C GLN A 479 4.97 -25.32 1.63
N CYS A 480 5.06 -25.13 0.31
CA CYS A 480 6.30 -25.31 -0.44
C CYS A 480 6.74 -24.07 -1.21
N SER A 481 8.00 -24.07 -1.64
CA SER A 481 8.54 -22.98 -2.46
C SER A 481 8.04 -23.10 -3.90
N ALA A 482 7.43 -22.03 -4.46
CA ALA A 482 6.98 -22.01 -5.84
C ALA A 482 8.10 -22.31 -6.86
N PRO A 483 9.34 -21.81 -6.72
CA PRO A 483 10.45 -22.21 -7.58
C PRO A 483 10.79 -23.70 -7.51
N ARG A 484 10.78 -24.30 -6.31
CA ARG A 484 11.02 -25.74 -6.16
C ARG A 484 9.89 -26.59 -6.75
N LEU A 485 8.65 -26.15 -6.55
CA LEU A 485 7.49 -26.82 -7.15
C LEU A 485 7.53 -26.73 -8.69
N ALA A 486 7.97 -25.60 -9.25
CA ALA A 486 8.21 -25.42 -10.68
C ALA A 486 9.27 -26.41 -11.19
N GLN A 487 10.41 -26.47 -10.52
CA GLN A 487 11.53 -27.33 -10.89
C GLN A 487 11.16 -28.83 -10.81
N ALA A 488 10.45 -29.24 -9.74
CA ALA A 488 10.00 -30.63 -9.56
C ALA A 488 9.00 -31.10 -10.62
N ASN A 489 8.37 -30.16 -11.34
CA ASN A 489 7.32 -30.41 -12.34
C ASN A 489 7.67 -29.91 -13.75
N ASP A 490 8.90 -29.49 -14.00
CA ASP A 490 9.40 -28.98 -15.28
C ASP A 490 8.55 -27.81 -15.84
N ILE A 491 8.10 -26.92 -14.94
CA ILE A 491 7.31 -25.74 -15.31
C ILE A 491 8.26 -24.56 -15.52
N ARG A 492 8.45 -24.15 -16.77
CA ARG A 492 9.35 -23.05 -17.16
C ARG A 492 8.62 -21.76 -17.51
N ARG A 493 7.35 -21.84 -17.91
CA ARG A 493 6.51 -20.71 -18.32
C ARG A 493 5.15 -20.77 -17.60
N ARG A 494 4.48 -19.63 -17.48
CA ARG A 494 3.14 -19.57 -16.87
C ARG A 494 2.12 -20.44 -17.58
N ASP A 495 2.23 -20.58 -18.88
CA ASP A 495 1.32 -21.38 -19.74
C ASP A 495 1.52 -22.89 -19.56
N ASP A 496 2.62 -23.32 -18.95
CA ASP A 496 2.86 -24.74 -18.65
C ASP A 496 1.96 -25.25 -17.50
N LEU A 497 1.23 -24.38 -16.80
CA LEU A 497 0.36 -24.74 -15.70
C LEU A 497 -1.12 -24.83 -16.19
N ALA A 498 -1.44 -25.87 -16.92
CA ALA A 498 -2.80 -26.10 -17.42
C ALA A 498 -3.74 -26.65 -16.33
N VAL A 499 -5.01 -26.27 -16.37
CA VAL A 499 -6.08 -26.86 -15.54
C VAL A 499 -6.17 -28.36 -15.83
N GLY A 500 -6.23 -29.20 -14.78
CA GLY A 500 -6.20 -30.65 -14.89
C GLY A 500 -4.80 -31.27 -14.90
N ARG A 501 -3.74 -30.48 -15.01
CA ARG A 501 -2.36 -30.98 -14.90
C ARG A 501 -2.10 -31.48 -13.47
N THR A 502 -1.52 -32.67 -13.33
CA THR A 502 -1.15 -33.23 -12.04
C THR A 502 0.29 -32.84 -11.69
N LEU A 503 0.48 -32.19 -10.57
CA LEU A 503 1.77 -31.79 -10.02
C LEU A 503 2.25 -32.77 -8.96
N ARG A 504 3.54 -33.05 -8.94
CA ARG A 504 4.21 -33.73 -7.82
C ARG A 504 4.50 -32.68 -6.73
N LEU A 505 4.20 -33.03 -5.49
CA LEU A 505 4.39 -32.16 -4.32
C LEU A 505 5.66 -32.52 -3.54
N ASP A 506 6.72 -32.97 -4.24
CA ASP A 506 7.98 -33.38 -3.63
C ASP A 506 8.63 -32.18 -2.91
N GLY A 507 8.88 -32.34 -1.61
CA GLY A 507 9.45 -31.29 -0.76
C GLY A 507 8.47 -30.25 -0.26
N CYS A 508 7.15 -30.47 -0.40
CA CYS A 508 6.10 -29.69 0.26
C CYS A 508 5.84 -30.24 1.67
N ARG A 509 5.49 -29.38 2.59
CA ARG A 509 5.03 -29.72 3.96
C ARG A 509 3.55 -29.37 4.02
N GLY A 510 2.73 -30.29 4.46
CA GLY A 510 1.30 -30.09 4.65
C GLY A 510 0.96 -29.33 5.91
#